data_d135fddb9181b85d2939805a2b2437fc
#
_entry.id   d135fddb9181b85d2939805a2b2437fc
#
_cell.length_a   1.000
_cell.length_b   1.000
_cell.length_c   1.000
_cell.angle_alpha   90.00
_cell.angle_beta   90.00
_cell.angle_gamma   90.00
#
_symmetry.space_group_name_H-M   'P 1'
#
loop_
_entity.id
_entity.type
_entity.pdbx_description
1 polymer ?
#
loop_
_entity_poly.entity_id
_entity_poly.type
_entity_poly.pdbx_seq_one_letter_code
_entity_poly.pdbx_strand_id
1 'polypeptide(L)'
;MIDITHDLTYMPIGWTGHLVGSRETVTALEQIYRVRPFRSILEFGFNSGWSSALFLTLFPECVVTSIEILQNETAKQGVKVLAERFPERHSIVWADSTQLNAGNFTGVRYDTAFIDGGHDPDTVSADIKLSRLLGIRNFIFDDGNHPNVIPGIIQHRDLVQVSQNPYDIIRYKKDRYRRKGRTSSLDHYVIK
;
A
#
# COMPACT_ATOMS: atom_id res chain seq x y z
N MET A 1 -4.16 16.45 14.32
CA MET A 1 -4.36 15.37 13.32
C MET A 1 -5.05 15.99 12.12
N ILE A 2 -4.46 15.80 10.95
CA ILE A 2 -4.85 16.50 9.72
C ILE A 2 -5.52 15.47 8.81
N ASP A 3 -6.62 15.84 8.15
CA ASP A 3 -7.23 15.08 7.06
C ASP A 3 -6.72 15.69 5.75
N ILE A 4 -5.99 14.91 4.96
CA ILE A 4 -5.42 15.34 3.68
C ILE A 4 -6.13 14.72 2.47
N THR A 5 -7.33 14.15 2.65
CA THR A 5 -8.10 13.54 1.55
C THR A 5 -8.31 14.54 0.41
N HIS A 6 -8.60 15.80 0.73
CA HIS A 6 -8.75 16.85 -0.27
C HIS A 6 -7.45 17.18 -1.00
N ASP A 7 -6.30 17.02 -0.35
CA ASP A 7 -5.00 17.27 -0.96
C ASP A 7 -4.61 16.19 -1.99
N LEU A 8 -5.30 15.06 -1.98
CA LEU A 8 -5.09 13.94 -2.90
C LEU A 8 -6.11 13.89 -4.05
N THR A 9 -7.04 14.83 -4.14
CA THR A 9 -8.12 14.83 -5.16
C THR A 9 -7.62 14.99 -6.60
N TYR A 10 -6.34 15.28 -6.77
CA TYR A 10 -5.69 15.28 -8.09
C TYR A 10 -5.45 13.87 -8.64
N MET A 11 -5.52 12.84 -7.79
CA MET A 11 -5.35 11.45 -8.23
C MET A 11 -6.60 10.96 -8.98
N PRO A 12 -6.42 10.14 -10.03
CA PRO A 12 -7.54 9.56 -10.76
C PRO A 12 -8.35 8.62 -9.87
N ILE A 13 -9.65 8.55 -10.11
CA ILE A 13 -10.55 7.65 -9.38
C ILE A 13 -10.45 6.25 -10.00
N GLY A 14 -9.98 5.29 -9.22
CA GLY A 14 -9.89 3.88 -9.62
C GLY A 14 -11.20 3.10 -9.46
N TRP A 15 -11.16 1.82 -9.76
CA TRP A 15 -12.32 0.92 -9.75
C TRP A 15 -12.69 0.39 -8.37
N THR A 16 -11.75 0.34 -7.45
CA THR A 16 -11.90 -0.23 -6.09
C THR A 16 -11.78 0.85 -5.03
N GLY A 17 -11.90 0.46 -3.77
CA GLY A 17 -11.64 1.36 -2.64
C GLY A 17 -10.22 1.92 -2.68
N HIS A 18 -10.02 3.08 -2.08
CA HIS A 18 -8.73 3.74 -2.03
C HIS A 18 -8.37 3.98 -0.57
N LEU A 19 -7.11 3.82 -0.26
CA LEU A 19 -6.55 4.34 0.97
C LEU A 19 -6.54 5.87 0.88
N VAL A 20 -7.55 6.50 1.46
CA VAL A 20 -7.68 7.97 1.44
C VAL A 20 -6.93 8.59 2.61
N GLY A 21 -6.53 9.87 2.44
CA GLY A 21 -5.85 10.64 3.47
C GLY A 21 -6.76 11.08 4.63
N SER A 22 -7.70 10.24 5.06
CA SER A 22 -8.55 10.52 6.22
C SER A 22 -7.70 10.71 7.48
N ARG A 23 -8.27 11.39 8.48
CA ARG A 23 -7.58 11.59 9.77
C ARG A 23 -7.14 10.26 10.40
N GLU A 24 -7.98 9.25 10.32
CA GLU A 24 -7.72 7.92 10.86
C GLU A 24 -6.55 7.26 10.14
N THR A 25 -6.56 7.27 8.81
CA THR A 25 -5.49 6.71 7.97
C THR A 25 -4.16 7.43 8.20
N VAL A 26 -4.17 8.76 8.19
CA VAL A 26 -2.96 9.57 8.46
C VAL A 26 -2.40 9.25 9.85
N THR A 27 -3.28 9.21 10.87
CA THR A 27 -2.87 8.87 12.25
C THR A 27 -2.24 7.48 12.32
N ALA A 28 -2.86 6.49 11.67
CA ALA A 28 -2.35 5.12 11.64
C ALA A 28 -0.96 5.05 11.00
N LEU A 29 -0.78 5.66 9.84
CA LEU A 29 0.51 5.69 9.15
C LEU A 29 1.59 6.43 9.93
N GLU A 30 1.26 7.56 10.56
CA GLU A 30 2.19 8.26 11.46
C GLU A 30 2.59 7.42 12.68
N GLN A 31 1.65 6.67 13.27
CA GLN A 31 1.94 5.77 14.38
C GLN A 31 2.87 4.63 13.95
N ILE A 32 2.58 4.01 12.81
CA ILE A 32 3.43 2.97 12.22
C ILE A 32 4.85 3.53 11.97
N TYR A 33 4.94 4.71 11.36
CA TYR A 33 6.21 5.37 11.09
C TYR A 33 7.01 5.68 12.36
N ARG A 34 6.35 6.11 13.44
CA ARG A 34 7.01 6.36 14.75
C ARG A 34 7.57 5.08 15.37
N VAL A 35 6.87 3.97 15.23
CA VAL A 35 7.33 2.65 15.73
C VAL A 35 8.49 2.14 14.90
N ARG A 36 8.40 2.25 13.59
CA ARG A 36 9.42 1.81 12.65
C ARG A 36 9.51 2.74 11.44
N PRO A 37 10.38 3.74 11.48
CA PRO A 37 10.59 4.66 10.37
C PRO A 37 10.99 3.91 9.09
N PHE A 38 10.46 4.37 7.97
CA PHE A 38 10.74 3.82 6.65
C PHE A 38 11.01 4.94 5.63
N ARG A 39 11.81 4.63 4.60
CA ARG A 39 12.16 5.56 3.53
C ARG A 39 12.00 4.95 2.15
N SER A 40 11.86 3.63 2.05
CA SER A 40 11.71 2.95 0.78
C SER A 40 10.65 1.86 0.88
N ILE A 41 9.56 2.06 0.16
CA ILE A 41 8.39 1.17 0.17
C ILE A 41 8.33 0.38 -1.12
N LEU A 42 8.14 -0.94 -1.00
CA LEU A 42 7.64 -1.79 -2.08
C LEU A 42 6.15 -1.98 -1.88
N GLU A 43 5.35 -1.43 -2.79
CA GLU A 43 3.90 -1.51 -2.77
C GLU A 43 3.42 -2.61 -3.72
N PHE A 44 2.55 -3.47 -3.23
CA PHE A 44 1.85 -4.49 -4.00
C PHE A 44 0.40 -4.06 -4.21
N GLY A 45 0.04 -3.80 -5.46
CA GLY A 45 -1.25 -3.21 -5.83
C GLY A 45 -1.18 -1.68 -5.89
N PHE A 46 -1.18 -1.14 -7.10
CA PHE A 46 -1.12 0.31 -7.34
C PHE A 46 -2.51 0.90 -7.62
N ASN A 47 -3.33 0.15 -8.37
CA ASN A 47 -4.65 0.58 -8.84
C ASN A 47 -4.59 1.96 -9.56
N SER A 48 -4.85 3.04 -8.84
CA SER A 48 -4.78 4.42 -9.34
C SER A 48 -3.77 5.30 -8.59
N GLY A 49 -3.01 4.72 -7.64
CA GLY A 49 -1.88 5.35 -6.96
C GLY A 49 -2.22 6.23 -5.77
N TRP A 50 -3.40 6.09 -5.16
CA TRP A 50 -3.79 6.88 -3.98
C TRP A 50 -2.91 6.58 -2.77
N SER A 51 -2.61 5.33 -2.48
CA SER A 51 -1.72 4.90 -1.40
C SER A 51 -0.30 5.44 -1.62
N SER A 52 0.25 5.30 -2.82
CA SER A 52 1.54 5.90 -3.19
C SER A 52 1.54 7.41 -2.99
N ALA A 53 0.50 8.13 -3.46
CA ALA A 53 0.36 9.57 -3.27
C ALA A 53 0.32 9.97 -1.79
N LEU A 54 -0.38 9.18 -0.98
CA LEU A 54 -0.49 9.38 0.47
C LEU A 54 0.88 9.21 1.15
N PHE A 55 1.60 8.13 0.87
CA PHE A 55 2.95 7.90 1.41
C PHE A 55 3.91 9.03 1.02
N LEU A 56 3.94 9.41 -0.25
CA LEU A 56 4.83 10.44 -0.77
C LEU A 56 4.50 11.84 -0.22
N THR A 57 3.25 12.11 0.11
CA THR A 57 2.81 13.38 0.73
C THR A 57 3.16 13.42 2.21
N LEU A 58 2.88 12.35 2.95
CA LEU A 58 3.11 12.31 4.41
C LEU A 58 4.59 12.19 4.78
N PHE A 59 5.39 11.52 3.95
CA PHE A 59 6.78 11.20 4.25
C PHE A 59 7.71 11.73 3.14
N PRO A 60 8.18 12.99 3.25
CA PRO A 60 8.94 13.67 2.19
C PRO A 60 10.23 12.93 1.76
N GLU A 61 10.85 12.18 2.66
CA GLU A 61 12.06 11.38 2.38
C GLU A 61 11.75 9.99 1.79
N CYS A 62 10.46 9.64 1.67
CA CYS A 62 10.06 8.32 1.20
C CYS A 62 10.09 8.23 -0.32
N VAL A 63 10.52 7.08 -0.83
CA VAL A 63 10.36 6.64 -2.22
C VAL A 63 9.46 5.41 -2.27
N VAL A 64 8.67 5.27 -3.32
CA VAL A 64 7.74 4.15 -3.51
C VAL A 64 7.98 3.49 -4.85
N THR A 65 8.14 2.17 -4.83
CA THR A 65 8.07 1.34 -6.04
C THR A 65 6.81 0.50 -5.95
N SER A 66 5.90 0.66 -6.89
CA SER A 66 4.63 -0.08 -6.92
C SER A 66 4.69 -1.21 -7.94
N ILE A 67 4.07 -2.34 -7.62
CA ILE A 67 3.85 -3.47 -8.54
C ILE A 67 2.37 -3.48 -8.90
N GLU A 68 2.05 -3.54 -10.19
CA GLU A 68 0.66 -3.54 -10.66
C GLU A 68 0.51 -4.47 -11.87
N ILE A 69 -0.47 -5.36 -11.81
CA ILE A 69 -0.77 -6.29 -12.88
C ILE A 69 -1.62 -5.64 -13.99
N LEU A 70 -2.49 -4.68 -13.64
CA LEU A 70 -3.46 -4.08 -14.55
C LEU A 70 -2.92 -2.77 -15.15
N GLN A 71 -2.56 -2.80 -16.42
CA GLN A 71 -2.11 -1.64 -17.19
C GLN A 71 -3.29 -0.85 -17.79
N ASN A 72 -4.33 -0.59 -17.00
CA ASN A 72 -5.47 0.19 -17.46
C ASN A 72 -5.16 1.71 -17.51
N GLU A 73 -6.03 2.48 -18.16
CA GLU A 73 -5.81 3.92 -18.36
C GLU A 73 -5.78 4.71 -17.04
N THR A 74 -6.55 4.27 -16.04
CA THR A 74 -6.56 4.93 -14.72
C THR A 74 -5.21 4.75 -14.01
N ALA A 75 -4.65 3.55 -14.03
CA ALA A 75 -3.33 3.29 -13.43
C ALA A 75 -2.23 4.07 -14.18
N LYS A 76 -2.24 4.08 -15.51
CA LYS A 76 -1.29 4.88 -16.30
C LYS A 76 -1.39 6.37 -16.01
N GLN A 77 -2.62 6.89 -15.86
CA GLN A 77 -2.83 8.28 -15.47
C GLN A 77 -2.28 8.55 -14.06
N GLY A 78 -2.50 7.64 -13.10
CA GLY A 78 -1.94 7.73 -11.75
C GLY A 78 -0.42 7.83 -11.76
N VAL A 79 0.25 6.96 -12.51
CA VAL A 79 1.71 7.00 -12.68
C VAL A 79 2.19 8.36 -13.21
N LYS A 80 1.51 8.89 -14.26
CA LYS A 80 1.86 10.20 -14.83
C LYS A 80 1.73 11.31 -13.79
N VAL A 81 0.64 11.34 -13.06
CA VAL A 81 0.38 12.35 -12.02
C VAL A 81 1.45 12.28 -10.92
N LEU A 82 1.83 11.06 -10.48
CA LEU A 82 2.87 10.90 -9.46
C LEU A 82 4.24 11.32 -9.98
N ALA A 83 4.59 11.00 -11.23
CA ALA A 83 5.86 11.42 -11.83
C ALA A 83 5.97 12.95 -11.93
N GLU A 84 4.87 13.66 -12.19
CA GLU A 84 4.84 15.12 -12.25
C GLU A 84 4.95 15.77 -10.86
N ARG A 85 4.29 15.19 -9.85
CA ARG A 85 4.25 15.77 -8.49
C ARG A 85 5.40 15.34 -7.59
N PHE A 86 5.92 14.14 -7.79
CA PHE A 86 6.96 13.53 -6.97
C PHE A 86 8.09 12.99 -7.86
N PRO A 87 8.78 13.85 -8.63
CA PRO A 87 9.81 13.42 -9.55
C PRO A 87 10.85 12.55 -8.83
N GLU A 88 11.23 11.45 -9.47
CA GLU A 88 12.22 10.48 -8.97
C GLU A 88 11.84 9.74 -7.67
N ARG A 89 10.66 10.00 -7.10
CA ARG A 89 10.23 9.38 -5.85
C ARG A 89 9.21 8.25 -6.03
N HIS A 90 8.68 8.07 -7.24
CA HIS A 90 7.79 6.97 -7.58
C HIS A 90 8.29 6.22 -8.81
N SER A 91 8.19 4.88 -8.75
CA SER A 91 8.43 4.00 -9.89
C SER A 91 7.37 2.91 -9.93
N ILE A 92 7.11 2.35 -11.11
CA ILE A 92 6.11 1.30 -11.32
C ILE A 92 6.73 0.09 -12.01
N VAL A 93 6.38 -1.11 -11.53
CA VAL A 93 6.69 -2.40 -12.16
C VAL A 93 5.39 -3.00 -12.63
N TRP A 94 5.19 -3.05 -13.94
CA TRP A 94 4.01 -3.66 -14.55
C TRP A 94 4.17 -5.17 -14.64
N ALA A 95 3.70 -5.90 -13.61
CA ALA A 95 3.84 -7.35 -13.55
C ALA A 95 2.81 -7.97 -12.60
N ASP A 96 2.60 -9.27 -12.75
CA ASP A 96 2.01 -10.13 -11.73
C ASP A 96 3.07 -10.38 -10.65
N SER A 97 2.83 -9.94 -9.41
CA SER A 97 3.77 -10.07 -8.30
C SER A 97 4.13 -11.53 -8.00
N THR A 98 3.22 -12.47 -8.25
CA THR A 98 3.44 -13.91 -8.03
C THR A 98 4.47 -14.51 -8.99
N GLN A 99 4.77 -13.83 -10.10
CA GLN A 99 5.75 -14.24 -11.11
C GLN A 99 7.11 -13.56 -10.93
N LEU A 100 7.23 -12.63 -9.96
CA LEU A 100 8.46 -11.89 -9.69
C LEU A 100 9.37 -12.64 -8.71
N ASN A 101 10.65 -12.33 -8.80
CA ASN A 101 11.67 -12.81 -7.87
C ASN A 101 12.64 -11.68 -7.49
N ALA A 102 13.53 -11.92 -6.53
CA ALA A 102 14.45 -10.89 -6.07
C ALA A 102 15.38 -10.36 -7.17
N GLY A 103 15.67 -11.12 -8.20
CA GLY A 103 16.51 -10.69 -9.34
C GLY A 103 15.88 -9.56 -10.17
N ASN A 104 14.56 -9.38 -10.10
CA ASN A 104 13.86 -8.29 -10.78
C ASN A 104 14.09 -6.92 -10.11
N PHE A 105 14.67 -6.90 -8.89
CA PHE A 105 14.85 -5.70 -8.06
C PHE A 105 16.32 -5.44 -7.71
N THR A 106 17.23 -5.80 -8.58
CA THR A 106 18.68 -5.64 -8.34
C THR A 106 19.06 -4.16 -8.17
N GLY A 107 19.90 -3.90 -7.16
CA GLY A 107 20.38 -2.54 -6.87
C GLY A 107 19.44 -1.66 -6.07
N VAL A 108 18.23 -2.11 -5.78
CA VAL A 108 17.26 -1.38 -4.94
C VAL A 108 17.11 -2.06 -3.58
N ARG A 109 17.06 -1.26 -2.53
CA ARG A 109 16.77 -1.74 -1.18
C ARG A 109 15.44 -1.16 -0.70
N TYR A 110 14.57 -2.02 -0.23
CA TYR A 110 13.31 -1.63 0.40
C TYR A 110 13.37 -1.94 1.89
N ASP A 111 12.82 -1.07 2.70
CA ASP A 111 12.72 -1.28 4.15
C ASP A 111 11.31 -1.69 4.60
N THR A 112 10.31 -1.41 3.79
CA THR A 112 8.90 -1.69 4.10
C THR A 112 8.17 -2.25 2.88
N ALA A 113 7.32 -3.25 3.11
CA ALA A 113 6.32 -3.70 2.14
C ALA A 113 4.93 -3.15 2.54
N PHE A 114 4.25 -2.55 1.58
CA PHE A 114 2.83 -2.23 1.68
C PHE A 114 2.05 -3.20 0.79
N ILE A 115 1.20 -4.03 1.39
CA ILE A 115 0.49 -5.11 0.71
C ILE A 115 -0.99 -4.76 0.63
N ASP A 116 -1.44 -4.42 -0.57
CA ASP A 116 -2.80 -4.02 -0.96
C ASP A 116 -3.15 -4.56 -2.36
N GLY A 117 -2.59 -5.71 -2.73
CA GLY A 117 -2.80 -6.36 -4.01
C GLY A 117 -4.00 -7.30 -4.03
N GLY A 118 -3.78 -8.55 -4.45
CA GLY A 118 -4.81 -9.58 -4.43
C GLY A 118 -5.19 -9.99 -3.00
N HIS A 119 -6.49 -10.19 -2.75
CA HIS A 119 -6.99 -10.61 -1.44
C HIS A 119 -7.12 -12.13 -1.30
N ASP A 120 -6.60 -12.92 -2.20
CA ASP A 120 -6.51 -14.35 -2.01
C ASP A 120 -5.27 -14.75 -1.18
N PRO A 121 -5.35 -15.83 -0.38
CA PRO A 121 -4.27 -16.19 0.53
C PRO A 121 -2.92 -16.51 -0.15
N ASP A 122 -2.97 -17.04 -1.35
CA ASP A 122 -1.76 -17.46 -2.06
C ASP A 122 -1.01 -16.25 -2.62
N THR A 123 -1.73 -15.24 -3.15
CA THR A 123 -1.16 -13.96 -3.58
C THR A 123 -0.56 -13.22 -2.40
N VAL A 124 -1.30 -13.07 -1.29
CA VAL A 124 -0.78 -12.42 -0.07
C VAL A 124 0.49 -13.11 0.42
N SER A 125 0.48 -14.45 0.46
CA SER A 125 1.66 -15.23 0.87
C SER A 125 2.84 -15.07 -0.10
N ALA A 126 2.59 -14.97 -1.41
CA ALA A 126 3.62 -14.74 -2.41
C ALA A 126 4.26 -13.35 -2.25
N ASP A 127 3.46 -12.30 -2.04
CA ASP A 127 3.93 -10.94 -1.81
C ASP A 127 4.81 -10.84 -0.55
N ILE A 128 4.41 -11.53 0.54
CA ILE A 128 5.23 -11.64 1.75
C ILE A 128 6.55 -12.37 1.45
N LYS A 129 6.52 -13.49 0.71
CA LYS A 129 7.73 -14.25 0.36
C LYS A 129 8.69 -13.42 -0.48
N LEU A 130 8.21 -12.73 -1.52
CA LEU A 130 9.02 -11.85 -2.34
C LEU A 130 9.66 -10.74 -1.50
N SER A 131 8.87 -10.08 -0.65
CA SER A 131 9.37 -9.05 0.27
C SER A 131 10.51 -9.57 1.16
N ARG A 132 10.37 -10.77 1.71
CA ARG A 132 11.39 -11.41 2.54
C ARG A 132 12.67 -11.74 1.77
N LEU A 133 12.55 -12.21 0.53
CA LEU A 133 13.70 -12.44 -0.35
C LEU A 133 14.47 -11.14 -0.64
N LEU A 134 13.79 -10.00 -0.64
CA LEU A 134 14.37 -8.66 -0.75
C LEU A 134 14.92 -8.11 0.58
N GLY A 135 14.85 -8.89 1.66
CA GLY A 135 15.34 -8.50 2.99
C GLY A 135 14.39 -7.59 3.78
N ILE A 136 13.16 -7.38 3.31
CA ILE A 136 12.16 -6.55 3.99
C ILE A 136 11.68 -7.28 5.26
N ARG A 137 11.59 -6.52 6.36
CA ARG A 137 11.17 -7.04 7.67
C ARG A 137 10.04 -6.23 8.29
N ASN A 138 9.55 -5.21 7.60
CA ASN A 138 8.47 -4.33 8.01
C ASN A 138 7.33 -4.43 7.01
N PHE A 139 6.12 -4.74 7.49
CA PHE A 139 4.96 -5.01 6.63
C PHE A 139 3.77 -4.19 7.09
N ILE A 140 3.13 -3.52 6.16
CA ILE A 140 1.86 -2.83 6.33
C ILE A 140 0.85 -3.49 5.39
N PHE A 141 -0.23 -3.99 5.95
CA PHE A 141 -1.31 -4.58 5.16
C PHE A 141 -2.50 -3.63 5.14
N ASP A 142 -2.99 -3.33 3.94
CA ASP A 142 -4.35 -2.84 3.79
C ASP A 142 -5.31 -4.03 3.87
N ASP A 143 -6.49 -3.83 4.44
CA ASP A 143 -7.44 -4.91 4.67
C ASP A 143 -6.89 -6.11 5.48
N GLY A 144 -5.89 -5.91 6.34
CA GLY A 144 -5.26 -6.99 7.13
C GLY A 144 -6.21 -7.77 8.02
N ASN A 145 -7.40 -7.23 8.31
CA ASN A 145 -8.51 -7.90 9.00
C ASN A 145 -9.50 -8.61 8.05
N HIS A 146 -9.25 -8.59 6.73
CA HIS A 146 -10.15 -9.22 5.77
C HIS A 146 -10.05 -10.75 5.85
N PRO A 147 -11.18 -11.49 5.84
CA PRO A 147 -11.18 -12.94 5.99
C PRO A 147 -10.33 -13.72 4.99
N ASN A 148 -10.13 -13.18 3.80
CA ASN A 148 -9.31 -13.80 2.77
C ASN A 148 -7.82 -13.40 2.87
N VAL A 149 -7.49 -12.26 3.48
CA VAL A 149 -6.11 -11.79 3.66
C VAL A 149 -5.44 -12.48 4.85
N ILE A 150 -6.18 -12.63 5.95
CA ILE A 150 -5.69 -13.28 7.18
C ILE A 150 -5.00 -14.64 6.92
N PRO A 151 -5.58 -15.58 6.15
CA PRO A 151 -4.95 -16.88 5.91
C PRO A 151 -3.58 -16.77 5.22
N GLY A 152 -3.40 -15.78 4.35
CA GLY A 152 -2.09 -15.52 3.73
C GLY A 152 -1.05 -15.04 4.73
N ILE A 153 -1.43 -14.17 5.66
CA ILE A 153 -0.55 -13.63 6.71
C ILE A 153 -0.14 -14.73 7.71
N ILE A 154 -1.09 -15.50 8.23
CA ILE A 154 -0.82 -16.50 9.28
C ILE A 154 0.03 -17.70 8.82
N GLN A 155 0.19 -17.91 7.51
CA GLN A 155 1.16 -18.86 6.98
C GLN A 155 2.61 -18.49 7.39
N HIS A 156 2.86 -17.22 7.70
CA HIS A 156 4.17 -16.68 8.09
C HIS A 156 4.23 -16.47 9.61
N ARG A 157 4.47 -17.55 10.36
CA ARG A 157 4.41 -17.62 11.83
C ARG A 157 5.40 -16.70 12.57
N ASP A 158 6.40 -16.19 11.90
CA ASP A 158 7.39 -15.24 12.43
C ASP A 158 6.96 -13.78 12.24
N LEU A 159 5.85 -13.53 11.54
CA LEU A 159 5.23 -12.20 11.52
C LEU A 159 4.50 -11.95 12.84
N VAL A 160 4.83 -10.84 13.47
CA VAL A 160 4.22 -10.40 14.72
C VAL A 160 3.47 -9.11 14.47
N GLN A 161 2.19 -9.14 14.74
CA GLN A 161 1.36 -7.93 14.67
C GLN A 161 1.78 -6.93 15.74
N VAL A 162 2.10 -5.71 15.33
CA VAL A 162 2.49 -4.60 16.19
C VAL A 162 1.31 -3.70 16.48
N SER A 163 0.51 -3.41 15.46
CA SER A 163 -0.71 -2.61 15.62
C SER A 163 -1.77 -3.00 14.60
N GLN A 164 -3.02 -2.74 14.97
CA GLN A 164 -4.18 -2.81 14.10
C GLN A 164 -4.93 -1.49 14.21
N ASN A 165 -5.08 -0.81 13.10
CA ASN A 165 -5.67 0.52 13.05
C ASN A 165 -6.90 0.47 12.13
N PRO A 166 -8.13 0.36 12.68
CA PRO A 166 -9.34 0.36 11.88
C PRO A 166 -9.58 1.74 11.25
N TYR A 167 -10.08 1.75 10.03
CA TYR A 167 -10.52 2.96 9.34
C TYR A 167 -11.76 2.68 8.49
N ASP A 168 -12.53 3.73 8.20
CA ASP A 168 -13.72 3.62 7.39
C ASP A 168 -13.38 3.58 5.89
N ILE A 169 -13.92 2.61 5.18
CA ILE A 169 -13.77 2.55 3.72
C ILE A 169 -14.63 3.63 3.09
N ILE A 170 -14.00 4.57 2.40
CA ILE A 170 -14.69 5.57 1.60
C ILE A 170 -14.68 5.10 0.14
N ARG A 171 -15.86 4.81 -0.42
CA ARG A 171 -15.99 4.49 -1.84
C ARG A 171 -16.51 5.72 -2.60
N TYR A 172 -15.76 6.12 -3.63
CA TYR A 172 -16.23 7.07 -4.61
C TYR A 172 -17.25 6.42 -5.55
N LYS A 173 -18.48 6.91 -5.59
CA LYS A 173 -19.38 6.73 -6.74
C LYS A 173 -19.59 8.09 -7.34
N LYS A 174 -19.45 8.21 -8.71
CA LYS A 174 -19.73 9.41 -9.52
C LYS A 174 -20.52 10.44 -8.73
N ASP A 175 -19.84 11.51 -8.30
CA ASP A 175 -20.38 12.68 -7.61
C ASP A 175 -20.79 12.59 -6.12
N ARG A 176 -20.56 11.49 -5.41
CA ARG A 176 -20.83 11.41 -3.96
C ARG A 176 -19.93 10.44 -3.22
N TYR A 177 -19.34 10.93 -2.13
CA TYR A 177 -18.75 10.08 -1.09
C TYR A 177 -19.85 9.28 -0.40
N ARG A 178 -19.77 7.96 -0.40
CA ARG A 178 -20.62 7.14 0.46
C ARG A 178 -19.73 6.35 1.40
N ARG A 179 -19.88 6.62 2.71
CA ARG A 179 -19.44 5.66 3.74
C ARG A 179 -20.22 4.36 3.53
N LYS A 180 -19.54 3.27 3.23
CA LYS A 180 -20.09 1.93 3.39
C LYS A 180 -19.62 1.42 4.75
N GLY A 181 -20.56 0.95 5.59
CA GLY A 181 -20.31 0.45 6.95
C GLY A 181 -19.47 -0.84 7.01
N ARG A 182 -18.37 -0.91 6.25
CA ARG A 182 -17.29 -1.88 6.41
C ARG A 182 -16.08 -1.12 6.89
N THR A 183 -15.61 -1.49 8.06
CA THR A 183 -14.31 -1.06 8.58
C THR A 183 -13.24 -1.93 7.95
N SER A 184 -12.24 -1.30 7.36
CA SER A 184 -10.99 -1.94 7.03
C SER A 184 -9.93 -1.66 8.09
N SER A 185 -8.73 -2.20 7.97
CA SER A 185 -7.64 -1.92 8.90
C SER A 185 -6.29 -1.81 8.18
N LEU A 186 -5.48 -0.89 8.66
CA LEU A 186 -4.05 -0.87 8.39
C LEU A 186 -3.35 -1.66 9.50
N ASP A 187 -2.85 -2.84 9.15
CA ASP A 187 -2.20 -3.74 10.09
C ASP A 187 -0.69 -3.73 9.89
N HIS A 188 0.02 -3.50 10.98
CA HIS A 188 1.47 -3.43 11.00
C HIS A 188 2.07 -4.70 11.58
N TYR A 189 2.95 -5.35 10.82
CA TYR A 189 3.68 -6.55 11.22
C TYR A 189 5.18 -6.38 11.05
N VAL A 190 5.94 -7.07 11.88
CA VAL A 190 7.40 -7.16 11.77
C VAL A 190 7.85 -8.62 11.85
N ILE A 191 8.98 -8.94 11.25
CA ILE A 191 9.66 -10.22 11.44
C ILE A 191 10.46 -10.14 12.75
N LYS A 192 10.29 -11.12 13.60
CA LYS A 192 11.11 -11.33 14.82
C LYS A 192 12.55 -11.65 14.48
#